data_4bd187304d60d9bf2dbf6ab733d7905a
#
_entry.id   4bd187304d60d9bf2dbf6ab733d7905a
#
_cell.length_a   1.000
_cell.length_b   1.000
_cell.length_c   1.000
_cell.angle_alpha   90.00
_cell.angle_beta   90.00
_cell.angle_gamma   90.00
#
_symmetry.space_group_name_H-M   'P 1'
#
loop_
_entity.id
_entity.type
_entity.pdbx_description
1 polymer ?
#
loop_
_entity_poly.entity_id
_entity_poly.type
_entity_poly.pdbx_seq_one_letter_code
_entity_poly.pdbx_strand_id
1 'polypeptide(L)'
;MATAKIVLRKKKNADGTFPLALRITKDRKSSYVYLGYRCQEKDWDATAQRVRKSHPNAQRLNTFLMQTLADAGNVMLDFDVQRKQSSAKILKKKIKPTGESMFFARAALYLERMKEAGNYNCWSPETSRVRLFKEFVLGTEAIEDELPKRKGSRTYPPCAGVLPGTDVPFQHIDVALLTQFKIYLKAHRKISDRTIANYLITIQTIFSHAIKEGVLDEKCFPFGKDKIRIKLPKSQKIGLTKDDVERLETVELADPLHTAARDLWLTSFYFAGMRAADVLQMKWSDIREGRLYYTMGKNNKPVSLKVPDKAKEILERYKANQTGAEDDIFPFLKDLPDTLDTFTRKQKISATIKKCDRFLRENIAPTAKITGKLSLHIARHTFATLAGDKIPIQMLQKLYRHSDIKTTLGYQANFINQEADEALDRVVGE
;
A
#
# COMPACT_ATOMS: atom_id res chain seq x y z
N MET A 1 9.51 42.69 -7.53
CA MET A 1 8.26 42.09 -8.03
C MET A 1 8.53 41.11 -9.12
N ALA A 2 7.86 39.97 -9.17
CA ALA A 2 8.00 39.02 -10.26
C ALA A 2 7.13 39.48 -11.46
N THR A 3 7.56 39.18 -12.67
CA THR A 3 6.79 39.46 -13.89
C THR A 3 6.66 38.22 -14.76
N ALA A 4 5.50 38.07 -15.40
CA ALA A 4 5.21 37.02 -16.37
C ALA A 4 4.92 37.62 -17.74
N LYS A 5 5.45 37.01 -18.80
CA LYS A 5 5.18 37.41 -20.20
C LYS A 5 5.17 36.19 -21.11
N ILE A 6 4.26 36.14 -22.08
CA ILE A 6 4.33 35.15 -23.13
C ILE A 6 5.36 35.61 -24.17
N VAL A 7 6.24 34.69 -24.55
CA VAL A 7 7.33 34.98 -25.48
C VAL A 7 7.50 33.88 -26.53
N LEU A 8 7.88 34.28 -27.73
CA LEU A 8 8.37 33.36 -28.74
C LEU A 8 9.84 33.07 -28.48
N ARG A 9 10.24 31.79 -28.45
CA ARG A 9 11.63 31.39 -28.16
C ARG A 9 12.49 31.50 -29.44
N LYS A 10 13.73 31.93 -29.26
CA LYS A 10 14.64 32.19 -30.41
C LYS A 10 15.12 30.92 -31.13
N LYS A 11 15.06 29.74 -30.50
CA LYS A 11 15.52 28.49 -31.14
C LYS A 11 14.41 27.96 -32.02
N LYS A 12 14.69 27.97 -33.35
CA LYS A 12 13.79 27.49 -34.40
C LYS A 12 13.70 25.95 -34.35
N ASN A 13 12.50 25.42 -34.56
CA ASN A 13 12.28 23.98 -34.75
C ASN A 13 12.64 23.56 -36.18
N ALA A 14 12.76 22.25 -36.43
CA ALA A 14 13.04 21.69 -37.75
C ALA A 14 11.98 22.07 -38.81
N ASP A 15 10.72 22.29 -38.40
CA ASP A 15 9.59 22.69 -39.24
C ASP A 15 9.48 24.21 -39.48
N GLY A 16 10.47 24.96 -39.07
CA GLY A 16 10.49 26.42 -39.29
C GLY A 16 9.70 27.23 -38.27
N THR A 17 9.02 26.63 -37.32
CA THR A 17 8.26 27.28 -36.27
C THR A 17 9.10 27.57 -35.03
N PHE A 18 8.58 28.44 -34.14
CA PHE A 18 9.22 28.79 -32.87
C PHE A 18 8.31 28.42 -31.70
N PRO A 19 8.87 27.83 -30.61
CA PRO A 19 8.09 27.47 -29.45
C PRO A 19 7.57 28.68 -28.69
N LEU A 20 6.32 28.62 -28.23
CA LEU A 20 5.74 29.58 -27.30
C LEU A 20 6.09 29.18 -25.85
N ALA A 21 6.49 30.16 -25.05
CA ALA A 21 6.83 29.95 -23.63
C ALA A 21 6.36 31.12 -22.78
N LEU A 22 5.96 30.83 -21.53
CA LEU A 22 5.79 31.81 -20.50
C LEU A 22 7.17 32.09 -19.85
N ARG A 23 7.62 33.35 -19.93
CA ARG A 23 8.83 33.82 -19.28
C ARG A 23 8.45 34.44 -17.93
N ILE A 24 9.03 33.92 -16.87
CA ILE A 24 8.91 34.42 -15.49
C ILE A 24 10.23 35.08 -15.14
N THR A 25 10.18 36.35 -14.77
CA THR A 25 11.38 37.10 -14.39
C THR A 25 11.22 37.61 -12.97
N LYS A 26 12.23 37.35 -12.10
CA LYS A 26 12.36 37.90 -10.77
C LYS A 26 13.83 38.13 -10.44
N ASP A 27 14.14 39.26 -9.83
CA ASP A 27 15.51 39.63 -9.43
C ASP A 27 16.52 39.50 -10.60
N ARG A 28 16.15 40.00 -11.77
CA ARG A 28 16.91 39.94 -13.03
C ARG A 28 17.18 38.52 -13.56
N LYS A 29 16.65 37.46 -12.92
CA LYS A 29 16.77 36.08 -13.38
C LYS A 29 15.48 35.63 -14.06
N SER A 30 15.59 35.03 -15.22
CA SER A 30 14.44 34.54 -15.99
C SER A 30 14.38 33.01 -16.01
N SER A 31 13.18 32.47 -15.89
CA SER A 31 12.84 31.06 -16.10
C SER A 31 11.76 30.93 -17.16
N TYR A 32 11.74 29.84 -17.91
CA TYR A 32 10.81 29.62 -19.03
C TYR A 32 9.99 28.37 -18.80
N VAL A 33 8.67 28.49 -19.05
CA VAL A 33 7.71 27.38 -19.09
C VAL A 33 7.28 27.22 -20.55
N TYR A 34 7.64 26.11 -21.18
CA TYR A 34 7.20 25.79 -22.55
C TYR A 34 5.73 25.37 -22.52
N LEU A 35 4.92 25.97 -23.44
CA LEU A 35 3.47 25.80 -23.45
C LEU A 35 3.00 24.65 -24.36
N GLY A 36 3.94 23.99 -25.08
CA GLY A 36 3.62 22.90 -25.99
C GLY A 36 3.11 23.40 -27.36
N TYR A 37 2.89 24.69 -27.51
CA TYR A 37 2.46 25.30 -28.77
C TYR A 37 3.63 26.01 -29.48
N ARG A 38 3.47 26.19 -30.79
CA ARG A 38 4.44 26.81 -31.68
C ARG A 38 3.73 27.64 -32.73
N CYS A 39 4.38 28.69 -33.19
CA CYS A 39 3.88 29.49 -34.34
C CYS A 39 5.05 30.00 -35.19
N GLN A 40 4.74 30.48 -36.40
CA GLN A 40 5.71 31.17 -37.23
C GLN A 40 5.94 32.58 -36.69
N GLU A 41 7.12 33.14 -36.92
CA GLU A 41 7.46 34.48 -36.44
C GLU A 41 6.52 35.56 -36.97
N LYS A 42 6.10 35.45 -38.25
CA LYS A 42 5.12 36.35 -38.89
C LYS A 42 3.76 36.37 -38.22
N ASP A 43 3.37 35.26 -37.58
CA ASP A 43 2.09 35.08 -36.89
C ASP A 43 2.14 35.51 -35.42
N TRP A 44 3.27 35.97 -34.91
CA TRP A 44 3.44 36.41 -33.55
C TRP A 44 3.45 37.92 -33.39
N ASP A 45 2.69 38.45 -32.44
CA ASP A 45 2.73 39.84 -31.99
C ASP A 45 3.41 39.93 -30.63
N ALA A 46 4.66 40.38 -30.63
CA ALA A 46 5.48 40.44 -29.41
C ALA A 46 5.00 41.54 -28.47
N THR A 47 4.38 42.59 -28.95
CA THR A 47 3.86 43.72 -28.16
C THR A 47 2.58 43.30 -27.44
N ALA A 48 1.64 42.74 -28.18
CA ALA A 48 0.37 42.25 -27.65
C ALA A 48 0.49 40.90 -26.97
N GLN A 49 1.64 40.21 -27.06
CA GLN A 49 1.91 38.85 -26.52
C GLN A 49 0.85 37.83 -26.94
N ARG A 50 0.45 37.90 -28.21
CA ARG A 50 -0.62 37.05 -28.80
C ARG A 50 -0.30 36.62 -30.23
N VAL A 51 -1.00 35.61 -30.66
CA VAL A 51 -0.93 35.13 -32.05
C VAL A 51 -1.84 35.98 -32.91
N ARG A 52 -1.34 36.40 -34.08
CA ARG A 52 -2.10 37.22 -35.06
C ARG A 52 -3.24 36.42 -35.69
N LYS A 53 -4.23 37.11 -36.25
CA LYS A 53 -5.41 36.51 -36.92
C LYS A 53 -5.03 35.61 -38.09
N SER A 54 -3.85 35.79 -38.67
CA SER A 54 -3.31 34.93 -39.75
C SER A 54 -3.07 33.48 -39.35
N HIS A 55 -2.95 33.19 -38.05
CA HIS A 55 -2.78 31.81 -37.58
C HIS A 55 -4.13 31.06 -37.54
N PRO A 56 -4.23 29.82 -38.08
CA PRO A 56 -5.49 29.07 -38.21
C PRO A 56 -6.29 28.94 -36.91
N ASN A 57 -5.61 28.81 -35.77
CA ASN A 57 -6.21 28.66 -34.47
C ASN A 57 -6.02 29.89 -33.55
N ALA A 58 -5.89 31.09 -34.11
CA ALA A 58 -5.54 32.31 -33.38
C ALA A 58 -6.45 32.56 -32.16
N GLN A 59 -7.76 32.47 -32.32
CA GLN A 59 -8.71 32.76 -31.24
C GLN A 59 -8.57 31.80 -30.08
N ARG A 60 -8.58 30.51 -30.36
CA ARG A 60 -8.47 29.46 -29.34
C ARG A 60 -7.12 29.49 -28.63
N LEU A 61 -6.04 29.67 -29.37
CA LEU A 61 -4.69 29.77 -28.84
C LEU A 61 -4.52 31.02 -27.97
N ASN A 62 -5.04 32.16 -28.38
CA ASN A 62 -4.99 33.40 -27.60
C ASN A 62 -5.78 33.29 -26.29
N THR A 63 -6.95 32.63 -26.29
CA THR A 63 -7.70 32.37 -25.05
C THR A 63 -6.84 31.53 -24.08
N PHE A 64 -6.19 30.49 -24.57
CA PHE A 64 -5.28 29.66 -23.75
C PHE A 64 -4.08 30.46 -23.20
N LEU A 65 -3.46 31.32 -24.06
CA LEU A 65 -2.33 32.16 -23.64
C LEU A 65 -2.74 33.17 -22.57
N MET A 66 -3.91 33.79 -22.71
CA MET A 66 -4.46 34.73 -21.73
C MET A 66 -4.75 34.04 -20.41
N GLN A 67 -5.38 32.85 -20.41
CA GLN A 67 -5.63 32.08 -19.21
C GLN A 67 -4.32 31.69 -18.54
N THR A 68 -3.34 31.20 -19.28
CA THR A 68 -2.02 30.85 -18.75
C THR A 68 -1.31 32.04 -18.07
N LEU A 69 -1.46 33.24 -18.65
CA LEU A 69 -0.88 34.46 -18.08
C LEU A 69 -1.61 34.88 -16.79
N ALA A 70 -2.94 34.77 -16.77
CA ALA A 70 -3.76 35.05 -15.58
C ALA A 70 -3.43 34.10 -14.44
N ASP A 71 -3.35 32.80 -14.70
CA ASP A 71 -2.99 31.78 -13.72
C ASP A 71 -1.58 32.02 -13.16
N ALA A 72 -0.63 32.41 -14.00
CA ALA A 72 0.70 32.79 -13.55
C ALA A 72 0.69 34.04 -12.67
N GLY A 73 -0.15 35.02 -13.00
CA GLY A 73 -0.37 36.24 -12.20
C GLY A 73 -0.92 35.89 -10.80
N ASN A 74 -1.93 35.05 -10.75
CA ASN A 74 -2.53 34.58 -9.50
C ASN A 74 -1.50 33.89 -8.59
N VAL A 75 -0.69 32.99 -9.15
CA VAL A 75 0.39 32.31 -8.39
C VAL A 75 1.41 33.33 -7.85
N MET A 76 1.79 34.33 -8.65
CA MET A 76 2.73 35.37 -8.21
C MET A 76 2.14 36.24 -7.10
N LEU A 77 0.87 36.62 -7.21
CA LEU A 77 0.15 37.40 -6.21
C LEU A 77 0.04 36.64 -4.89
N ASP A 78 -0.30 35.36 -4.93
CA ASP A 78 -0.35 34.50 -3.75
C ASP A 78 1.00 34.44 -3.01
N PHE A 79 2.12 34.39 -3.73
CA PHE A 79 3.45 34.40 -3.13
C PHE A 79 3.78 35.76 -2.49
N ASP A 80 3.42 36.86 -3.15
CA ASP A 80 3.64 38.21 -2.63
C ASP A 80 2.77 38.47 -1.39
N VAL A 81 1.51 38.08 -1.40
CA VAL A 81 0.57 38.20 -0.24
C VAL A 81 1.07 37.38 0.95
N GLN A 82 1.55 36.14 0.72
CA GLN A 82 2.05 35.28 1.78
C GLN A 82 3.49 35.62 2.24
N ARG A 83 4.09 36.71 1.71
CA ARG A 83 5.48 37.15 1.99
C ARG A 83 6.50 36.01 1.88
N LYS A 84 6.24 35.02 1.05
CA LYS A 84 7.16 33.88 0.85
C LYS A 84 8.33 34.28 -0.03
N GLN A 85 9.54 33.94 0.39
CA GLN A 85 10.70 34.07 -0.49
C GLN A 85 10.50 33.22 -1.76
N SER A 86 10.53 33.86 -2.92
CA SER A 86 10.35 33.19 -4.20
C SER A 86 11.47 33.59 -5.16
N SER A 87 11.95 32.61 -5.95
CA SER A 87 12.82 32.86 -7.10
C SER A 87 12.04 32.54 -8.40
N ALA A 88 12.53 33.04 -9.55
CA ALA A 88 11.94 32.70 -10.84
C ALA A 88 11.85 31.18 -11.08
N LYS A 89 12.77 30.38 -10.51
CA LYS A 89 12.79 28.90 -10.56
C LYS A 89 11.70 28.28 -9.69
N ILE A 90 11.44 28.83 -8.51
CA ILE A 90 10.36 28.39 -7.60
C ILE A 90 9.00 28.71 -8.20
N LEU A 91 8.80 29.93 -8.71
CA LEU A 91 7.58 30.32 -9.40
C LEU A 91 7.31 29.45 -10.63
N LYS A 92 8.35 29.14 -11.45
CA LYS A 92 8.23 28.20 -12.56
C LYS A 92 7.72 26.83 -12.12
N LYS A 93 8.23 26.26 -11.03
CA LYS A 93 7.78 24.96 -10.50
C LYS A 93 6.30 24.96 -10.09
N LYS A 94 5.81 26.08 -9.59
CA LYS A 94 4.40 26.26 -9.21
C LYS A 94 3.48 26.49 -10.39
N ILE A 95 3.92 27.27 -11.40
CA ILE A 95 3.11 27.61 -12.57
C ILE A 95 3.03 26.44 -13.57
N LYS A 96 4.11 25.73 -13.76
CA LYS A 96 4.11 24.46 -14.53
C LYS A 96 4.63 23.36 -13.65
N PRO A 97 3.77 22.42 -13.25
CA PRO A 97 4.20 21.23 -12.56
C PRO A 97 5.31 20.56 -13.39
N THR A 98 6.50 20.44 -12.80
CA THR A 98 7.58 19.59 -13.34
C THR A 98 7.14 18.14 -13.18
N GLY A 99 7.81 17.18 -13.84
CA GLY A 99 7.51 15.76 -13.64
C GLY A 99 7.44 15.33 -12.16
N GLU A 100 8.09 16.07 -11.24
CA GLU A 100 8.01 15.86 -9.80
C GLU A 100 6.63 16.19 -9.17
N SER A 101 5.79 17.00 -9.84
CA SER A 101 4.42 17.32 -9.40
C SER A 101 3.35 16.51 -10.14
N MET A 102 3.76 15.53 -10.91
CA MET A 102 2.90 14.50 -11.49
C MET A 102 2.69 13.36 -10.51
N PHE A 103 1.49 12.81 -10.50
CA PHE A 103 1.09 11.84 -9.45
C PHE A 103 1.88 10.53 -9.52
N PHE A 104 1.97 9.90 -10.70
CA PHE A 104 2.64 8.59 -10.81
C PHE A 104 4.16 8.70 -10.66
N ALA A 105 4.78 9.79 -11.09
CA ALA A 105 6.19 10.07 -10.80
C ALA A 105 6.44 10.17 -9.27
N ARG A 106 5.55 10.83 -8.52
CA ARG A 106 5.63 10.89 -7.04
C ARG A 106 5.33 9.56 -6.38
N ALA A 107 4.36 8.80 -6.91
CA ALA A 107 4.07 7.44 -6.45
C ALA A 107 5.28 6.52 -6.62
N ALA A 108 6.01 6.62 -7.75
CA ALA A 108 7.24 5.85 -7.98
C ALA A 108 8.32 6.18 -6.94
N LEU A 109 8.57 7.46 -6.65
CA LEU A 109 9.51 7.89 -5.61
C LEU A 109 9.11 7.39 -4.21
N TYR A 110 7.82 7.41 -3.89
CA TYR A 110 7.30 6.89 -2.64
C TYR A 110 7.55 5.38 -2.50
N LEU A 111 7.31 4.61 -3.56
CA LEU A 111 7.56 3.18 -3.59
C LEU A 111 9.05 2.84 -3.53
N GLU A 112 9.91 3.61 -4.21
CA GLU A 112 11.36 3.43 -4.16
C GLU A 112 11.92 3.63 -2.76
N ARG A 113 11.53 4.71 -2.07
CA ARG A 113 11.88 4.93 -0.66
C ARG A 113 11.46 3.78 0.27
N MET A 114 10.30 3.17 0.03
CA MET A 114 9.88 1.98 0.77
C MET A 114 10.79 0.78 0.51
N LYS A 115 11.22 0.60 -0.74
CA LYS A 115 12.13 -0.47 -1.14
C LYS A 115 13.50 -0.29 -0.51
N GLU A 116 14.06 0.92 -0.59
CA GLU A 116 15.34 1.29 0.05
C GLU A 116 15.31 1.10 1.57
N ALA A 117 14.18 1.43 2.21
CA ALA A 117 13.96 1.19 3.63
C ALA A 117 13.73 -0.31 3.99
N GLY A 118 13.84 -1.23 3.04
CA GLY A 118 13.62 -2.67 3.25
C GLY A 118 12.18 -3.05 3.64
N ASN A 119 11.18 -2.21 3.32
CA ASN A 119 9.78 -2.40 3.73
C ASN A 119 8.96 -3.20 2.71
N TYR A 120 9.39 -4.42 2.37
CA TYR A 120 8.73 -5.27 1.39
C TYR A 120 7.22 -5.45 1.65
N ASN A 121 6.82 -5.68 2.90
CA ASN A 121 5.43 -5.97 3.28
C ASN A 121 4.48 -4.78 3.06
N CYS A 122 4.99 -3.55 3.06
CA CYS A 122 4.24 -2.36 2.69
C CYS A 122 4.35 -2.11 1.18
N TRP A 123 5.55 -2.20 0.64
CA TRP A 123 5.85 -1.94 -0.77
C TRP A 123 5.03 -2.79 -1.74
N SER A 124 4.95 -4.11 -1.50
CA SER A 124 4.29 -5.05 -2.43
C SER A 124 2.79 -4.76 -2.65
N PRO A 125 1.95 -4.57 -1.61
CA PRO A 125 0.55 -4.19 -1.81
C PRO A 125 0.38 -2.76 -2.33
N GLU A 126 1.24 -1.81 -1.94
CA GLU A 126 1.18 -0.43 -2.41
C GLU A 126 1.49 -0.36 -3.91
N THR A 127 2.52 -1.07 -4.39
CA THR A 127 2.86 -1.18 -5.81
C THR A 127 1.67 -1.71 -6.64
N SER A 128 0.99 -2.74 -6.14
CA SER A 128 -0.18 -3.30 -6.82
C SER A 128 -1.35 -2.31 -6.89
N ARG A 129 -1.54 -1.51 -5.84
CA ARG A 129 -2.59 -0.49 -5.77
C ARG A 129 -2.30 0.68 -6.71
N VAL A 130 -1.08 1.19 -6.69
CA VAL A 130 -0.65 2.26 -7.60
C VAL A 130 -0.80 1.83 -9.05
N ARG A 131 -0.38 0.60 -9.38
CA ARG A 131 -0.50 0.06 -10.74
C ARG A 131 -1.96 -0.01 -11.20
N LEU A 132 -2.88 -0.53 -10.38
CA LEU A 132 -4.30 -0.61 -10.77
C LEU A 132 -4.94 0.78 -10.90
N PHE A 133 -4.52 1.75 -10.08
CA PHE A 133 -4.96 3.13 -10.24
C PHE A 133 -4.42 3.74 -11.52
N LYS A 134 -3.15 3.46 -11.88
CA LYS A 134 -2.55 3.87 -13.15
C LYS A 134 -3.29 3.28 -14.35
N GLU A 135 -3.62 1.99 -14.29
CA GLU A 135 -4.44 1.32 -15.31
C GLU A 135 -5.81 2.00 -15.50
N PHE A 136 -6.50 2.32 -14.40
CA PHE A 136 -7.79 3.01 -14.48
C PHE A 136 -7.66 4.40 -15.07
N VAL A 137 -6.64 5.17 -14.69
CA VAL A 137 -6.47 6.56 -15.11
C VAL A 137 -5.96 6.68 -16.55
N LEU A 138 -4.93 5.91 -16.92
CA LEU A 138 -4.20 6.05 -18.18
C LEU A 138 -4.45 4.92 -19.19
N GLY A 139 -5.16 3.88 -18.80
CA GLY A 139 -5.44 2.70 -19.61
C GLY A 139 -4.48 1.53 -19.40
N THR A 140 -4.88 0.38 -19.91
CA THR A 140 -4.12 -0.88 -19.75
C THR A 140 -2.77 -0.80 -20.45
N GLU A 141 -2.68 -0.16 -21.60
CA GLU A 141 -1.43 0.03 -22.37
C GLU A 141 -0.35 0.73 -21.55
N ALA A 142 -0.75 1.67 -20.68
CA ALA A 142 0.20 2.40 -19.84
C ALA A 142 0.90 1.53 -18.77
N ILE A 143 0.47 0.29 -18.59
CA ILE A 143 1.01 -0.65 -17.58
C ILE A 143 1.43 -1.99 -18.15
N GLU A 144 1.44 -2.17 -19.48
CA GLU A 144 1.75 -3.46 -20.12
C GLU A 144 3.09 -4.05 -19.64
N ASP A 145 4.11 -3.22 -19.53
CA ASP A 145 5.44 -3.62 -19.04
C ASP A 145 5.46 -3.95 -17.54
N GLU A 146 4.45 -3.48 -16.80
CA GLU A 146 4.32 -3.71 -15.35
C GLU A 146 3.49 -4.95 -15.02
N LEU A 147 2.86 -5.59 -16.02
CA LEU A 147 2.01 -6.74 -15.81
C LEU A 147 2.83 -7.99 -15.46
N PRO A 148 2.45 -8.74 -14.41
CA PRO A 148 3.12 -9.98 -14.10
C PRO A 148 2.87 -11.01 -15.21
N LYS A 149 3.93 -11.51 -15.84
CA LYS A 149 3.90 -12.61 -16.83
C LYS A 149 3.56 -13.95 -16.12
N ARG A 150 2.37 -14.09 -15.54
CA ARG A 150 1.93 -15.32 -14.87
C ARG A 150 0.84 -15.99 -15.68
N LYS A 151 1.06 -17.27 -16.04
CA LYS A 151 -0.02 -18.14 -16.55
C LYS A 151 -1.13 -18.25 -15.51
N GLY A 152 -2.39 -18.00 -15.90
CA GLY A 152 -3.57 -18.14 -15.04
C GLY A 152 -3.95 -16.92 -14.19
N SER A 153 -3.35 -15.76 -14.39
CA SER A 153 -3.86 -14.51 -13.80
C SER A 153 -5.22 -14.18 -14.43
N ARG A 154 -6.21 -13.79 -13.60
CA ARG A 154 -7.49 -13.29 -14.09
C ARG A 154 -7.25 -12.12 -15.02
N THR A 155 -7.47 -12.31 -16.32
CA THR A 155 -7.46 -11.23 -17.30
C THR A 155 -8.77 -10.47 -17.17
N TYR A 156 -8.70 -9.24 -16.73
CA TYR A 156 -9.83 -8.32 -16.83
C TYR A 156 -9.81 -7.69 -18.22
N PRO A 157 -10.97 -7.27 -18.75
CA PRO A 157 -11.00 -6.59 -20.04
C PRO A 157 -10.11 -5.34 -20.00
N PRO A 158 -9.45 -5.00 -21.12
CA PRO A 158 -8.63 -3.78 -21.21
C PRO A 158 -9.42 -2.54 -20.79
N CYS A 159 -8.76 -1.64 -20.07
CA CYS A 159 -9.30 -0.33 -19.72
C CYS A 159 -8.72 0.72 -20.66
N ALA A 160 -9.57 1.51 -21.29
CA ALA A 160 -9.13 2.58 -22.20
C ALA A 160 -8.47 3.77 -21.49
N GLY A 161 -8.59 3.83 -20.16
CA GLY A 161 -8.16 4.99 -19.39
C GLY A 161 -9.22 6.11 -19.38
N VAL A 162 -9.14 6.95 -18.36
CA VAL A 162 -10.07 8.09 -18.17
C VAL A 162 -9.42 9.40 -18.63
N LEU A 163 -8.10 9.50 -18.52
CA LEU A 163 -7.32 10.67 -18.90
C LEU A 163 -6.22 10.31 -19.90
N PRO A 164 -5.93 11.19 -20.85
CA PRO A 164 -4.86 10.98 -21.82
C PRO A 164 -3.48 11.25 -21.19
N GLY A 165 -2.43 10.64 -21.75
CA GLY A 165 -1.04 10.92 -21.40
C GLY A 165 -0.32 9.75 -20.71
N THR A 166 0.91 9.99 -20.26
CA THR A 166 1.76 9.00 -19.59
C THR A 166 1.81 9.17 -18.05
N ASP A 167 1.37 10.34 -17.57
CA ASP A 167 1.21 10.67 -16.14
C ASP A 167 0.20 11.81 -15.99
N VAL A 168 -0.31 12.03 -14.79
CA VAL A 168 -1.36 13.03 -14.52
C VAL A 168 -0.95 14.02 -13.42
N PRO A 169 -1.26 15.31 -13.58
CA PRO A 169 -1.13 16.28 -12.49
C PRO A 169 -2.05 15.92 -11.32
N PHE A 170 -1.60 16.18 -10.08
CA PHE A 170 -2.41 15.97 -8.89
C PHE A 170 -3.78 16.63 -8.94
N GLN A 171 -3.88 17.80 -9.58
CA GLN A 171 -5.12 18.58 -9.69
C GLN A 171 -6.21 17.85 -10.49
N HIS A 172 -5.83 16.92 -11.38
CA HIS A 172 -6.78 16.13 -12.15
C HIS A 172 -7.33 14.93 -11.39
N ILE A 173 -6.75 14.62 -10.22
CA ILE A 173 -7.24 13.56 -9.32
C ILE A 173 -8.16 14.21 -8.29
N ASP A 174 -9.35 14.54 -8.73
CA ASP A 174 -10.38 15.19 -7.94
C ASP A 174 -11.36 14.19 -7.29
N VAL A 175 -12.38 14.72 -6.62
CA VAL A 175 -13.44 13.93 -5.97
C VAL A 175 -14.23 13.11 -7.00
N ALA A 176 -14.47 13.66 -8.20
CA ALA A 176 -15.23 13.01 -9.25
C ALA A 176 -14.47 11.79 -9.80
N LEU A 177 -13.18 11.96 -10.14
CA LEU A 177 -12.32 10.86 -10.59
C LEU A 177 -12.20 9.74 -9.56
N LEU A 178 -12.00 10.09 -8.28
CA LEU A 178 -11.90 9.09 -7.20
C LEU A 178 -13.24 8.37 -6.95
N THR A 179 -14.36 9.03 -7.17
CA THR A 179 -15.68 8.42 -7.10
C THR A 179 -15.88 7.41 -8.24
N GLN A 180 -15.50 7.78 -9.46
CA GLN A 180 -15.51 6.86 -10.61
C GLN A 180 -14.58 5.67 -10.37
N PHE A 181 -13.40 5.89 -9.80
CA PHE A 181 -12.48 4.80 -9.45
C PHE A 181 -13.09 3.83 -8.43
N LYS A 182 -13.79 4.31 -7.40
CA LYS A 182 -14.52 3.45 -6.45
C LYS A 182 -15.57 2.58 -7.15
N ILE A 183 -16.35 3.18 -8.05
CA ILE A 183 -17.37 2.46 -8.84
C ILE A 183 -16.69 1.39 -9.72
N TYR A 184 -15.61 1.75 -10.41
CA TYR A 184 -14.80 0.81 -11.22
C TYR A 184 -14.30 -0.38 -10.40
N LEU A 185 -13.73 -0.14 -9.21
CA LEU A 185 -13.26 -1.19 -8.33
C LEU A 185 -14.39 -2.11 -7.86
N LYS A 186 -15.57 -1.55 -7.58
CA LYS A 186 -16.71 -2.32 -7.08
C LYS A 186 -17.40 -3.10 -8.20
N ALA A 187 -17.75 -2.44 -9.29
CA ALA A 187 -18.56 -3.00 -10.38
C ALA A 187 -17.73 -3.90 -11.32
N HIS A 188 -16.58 -3.43 -11.78
CA HIS A 188 -15.78 -4.15 -12.79
C HIS A 188 -14.76 -5.10 -12.17
N ARG A 189 -14.12 -4.71 -11.06
CA ARG A 189 -13.08 -5.53 -10.40
C ARG A 189 -13.63 -6.40 -9.27
N LYS A 190 -14.91 -6.20 -8.85
CA LYS A 190 -15.58 -6.94 -7.77
C LYS A 190 -14.74 -6.96 -6.46
N ILE A 191 -14.10 -5.85 -6.16
CA ILE A 191 -13.22 -5.68 -5.00
C ILE A 191 -14.07 -5.34 -3.77
N SER A 192 -13.71 -5.91 -2.60
CA SER A 192 -14.39 -5.64 -1.33
C SER A 192 -14.18 -4.20 -0.85
N ASP A 193 -15.16 -3.65 -0.10
CA ASP A 193 -15.11 -2.28 0.41
C ASP A 193 -13.87 -2.03 1.29
N ARG A 194 -13.43 -3.04 2.06
CA ARG A 194 -12.18 -2.96 2.82
C ARG A 194 -10.96 -2.76 1.93
N THR A 195 -10.90 -3.46 0.82
CA THR A 195 -9.80 -3.35 -0.14
C THR A 195 -9.88 -2.03 -0.90
N ILE A 196 -11.08 -1.57 -1.28
CA ILE A 196 -11.30 -0.24 -1.89
C ILE A 196 -10.78 0.87 -0.95
N ALA A 197 -11.10 0.79 0.35
CA ALA A 197 -10.58 1.74 1.33
C ALA A 197 -9.04 1.76 1.35
N ASN A 198 -8.38 0.60 1.23
CA ASN A 198 -6.92 0.53 1.17
C ASN A 198 -6.36 1.20 -0.11
N TYR A 199 -7.03 1.11 -1.27
CA TYR A 199 -6.63 1.87 -2.47
C TYR A 199 -6.69 3.37 -2.23
N LEU A 200 -7.77 3.84 -1.62
CA LEU A 200 -7.93 5.26 -1.30
C LEU A 200 -6.89 5.75 -0.28
N ILE A 201 -6.54 4.92 0.73
CA ILE A 201 -5.49 5.23 1.71
C ILE A 201 -4.13 5.39 0.99
N THR A 202 -3.80 4.51 0.04
CA THR A 202 -2.57 4.63 -0.76
C THR A 202 -2.52 5.96 -1.48
N ILE A 203 -3.58 6.33 -2.21
CA ILE A 203 -3.67 7.61 -2.93
C ILE A 203 -3.56 8.79 -1.96
N GLN A 204 -4.30 8.76 -0.85
CA GLN A 204 -4.26 9.77 0.20
C GLN A 204 -2.85 9.97 0.77
N THR A 205 -2.13 8.88 0.99
CA THR A 205 -0.75 8.91 1.50
C THR A 205 0.19 9.61 0.53
N ILE A 206 0.09 9.31 -0.77
CA ILE A 206 0.92 9.96 -1.81
C ILE A 206 0.61 11.46 -1.87
N PHE A 207 -0.66 11.88 -1.82
CA PHE A 207 -1.05 13.28 -1.71
C PHE A 207 -0.45 13.94 -0.47
N SER A 208 -0.56 13.31 0.70
CA SER A 208 -0.05 13.84 1.96
C SER A 208 1.47 14.03 1.94
N HIS A 209 2.21 13.13 1.31
CA HIS A 209 3.65 13.28 1.10
C HIS A 209 3.95 14.47 0.18
N ALA A 210 3.24 14.61 -0.95
CA ALA A 210 3.45 15.71 -1.87
C ALA A 210 3.17 17.09 -1.23
N ILE A 211 2.15 17.17 -0.36
CA ILE A 211 1.83 18.39 0.40
C ILE A 211 2.91 18.70 1.43
N LYS A 212 3.32 17.72 2.25
CA LYS A 212 4.37 17.87 3.26
C LYS A 212 5.71 18.33 2.65
N GLU A 213 6.02 17.84 1.45
CA GLU A 213 7.23 18.24 0.71
C GLU A 213 7.07 19.58 -0.04
N GLY A 214 5.93 20.25 0.10
CA GLY A 214 5.67 21.56 -0.53
C GLY A 214 5.50 21.51 -2.05
N VAL A 215 5.30 20.33 -2.63
CA VAL A 215 5.12 20.14 -4.07
C VAL A 215 3.68 20.43 -4.49
N LEU A 216 2.73 20.20 -3.60
CA LEU A 216 1.29 20.36 -3.84
C LEU A 216 0.68 21.29 -2.79
N ASP A 217 -0.29 22.14 -3.20
CA ASP A 217 -1.10 22.93 -2.31
C ASP A 217 -2.17 22.06 -1.62
N GLU A 218 -2.41 22.31 -0.33
CA GLU A 218 -3.40 21.57 0.48
C GLU A 218 -4.83 21.70 -0.10
N LYS A 219 -5.13 22.81 -0.80
CA LYS A 219 -6.42 23.01 -1.48
C LYS A 219 -6.75 21.91 -2.50
N CYS A 220 -5.71 21.32 -3.11
CA CYS A 220 -5.85 20.23 -4.08
C CYS A 220 -6.13 18.86 -3.44
N PHE A 221 -6.15 18.76 -2.09
CA PHE A 221 -6.35 17.50 -1.38
C PHE A 221 -7.80 17.02 -1.50
N PRO A 222 -8.06 15.84 -2.17
CA PRO A 222 -9.43 15.41 -2.47
C PRO A 222 -10.11 14.62 -1.35
N PHE A 223 -9.50 14.53 -0.17
CA PHE A 223 -10.02 13.78 0.96
C PHE A 223 -10.46 14.70 2.10
N GLY A 224 -11.51 14.32 2.85
CA GLY A 224 -11.99 15.10 3.98
C GLY A 224 -13.48 14.93 4.26
N LYS A 225 -14.02 15.79 5.15
CA LYS A 225 -15.43 15.70 5.60
C LYS A 225 -16.41 15.89 4.45
N ASP A 226 -16.16 16.85 3.58
CA ASP A 226 -17.04 17.22 2.45
C ASP A 226 -16.48 16.75 1.09
N LYS A 227 -15.48 15.86 1.12
CA LYS A 227 -14.79 15.27 -0.02
C LYS A 227 -14.86 13.73 0.07
N ILE A 228 -13.83 13.02 -0.39
CA ILE A 228 -13.76 11.57 -0.24
C ILE A 228 -13.51 11.20 1.22
N ARG A 229 -14.48 10.51 1.84
CA ARG A 229 -14.32 9.90 3.17
C ARG A 229 -13.92 8.46 3.04
N ILE A 230 -12.86 8.07 3.75
CA ILE A 230 -12.41 6.69 3.82
C ILE A 230 -13.01 6.05 5.09
N LYS A 231 -13.95 5.12 4.89
CA LYS A 231 -14.52 4.31 5.96
C LYS A 231 -13.94 2.91 5.89
N LEU A 232 -13.40 2.42 7.01
CA LEU A 232 -12.89 1.05 7.11
C LEU A 232 -14.01 0.15 7.65
N PRO A 233 -14.51 -0.80 6.85
CA PRO A 233 -15.50 -1.76 7.33
C PRO A 233 -14.94 -2.58 8.49
N LYS A 234 -15.80 -2.92 9.45
CA LYS A 234 -15.46 -3.89 10.48
C LYS A 234 -15.19 -5.25 9.81
N SER A 235 -14.12 -5.93 10.21
CA SER A 235 -13.81 -7.28 9.76
C SER A 235 -14.15 -8.27 10.88
N GLN A 236 -14.89 -9.31 10.56
CA GLN A 236 -15.04 -10.44 11.46
C GLN A 236 -13.73 -11.25 11.48
N LYS A 237 -13.23 -11.52 12.67
CA LYS A 237 -12.02 -12.31 12.90
C LYS A 237 -12.45 -13.66 13.45
N ILE A 238 -12.70 -14.61 12.55
CA ILE A 238 -13.18 -15.94 12.92
C ILE A 238 -11.97 -16.84 13.12
N GLY A 239 -11.88 -17.47 14.29
CA GLY A 239 -10.94 -18.55 14.61
C GLY A 239 -11.54 -19.92 14.30
N LEU A 240 -10.76 -20.97 14.45
CA LEU A 240 -11.21 -22.35 14.43
C LEU A 240 -11.87 -22.73 15.77
N THR A 241 -12.71 -23.75 15.74
CA THR A 241 -13.24 -24.38 16.94
C THR A 241 -12.18 -25.21 17.66
N LYS A 242 -12.46 -25.62 18.90
CA LYS A 242 -11.56 -26.52 19.65
C LYS A 242 -11.40 -27.86 18.92
N ASP A 243 -12.49 -28.43 18.40
CA ASP A 243 -12.48 -29.67 17.64
C ASP A 243 -11.70 -29.58 16.33
N ASP A 244 -11.71 -28.41 15.66
CA ASP A 244 -10.86 -28.18 14.48
C ASP A 244 -9.38 -28.22 14.84
N VAL A 245 -9.01 -27.67 16.01
CA VAL A 245 -7.62 -27.70 16.50
C VAL A 245 -7.21 -29.15 16.84
N GLU A 246 -8.07 -29.90 17.50
CA GLU A 246 -7.83 -31.32 17.82
C GLU A 246 -7.67 -32.16 16.53
N ARG A 247 -8.48 -31.90 15.48
CA ARG A 247 -8.30 -32.54 14.18
C ARG A 247 -6.97 -32.17 13.50
N LEU A 248 -6.51 -30.91 13.65
CA LEU A 248 -5.19 -30.52 13.15
C LEU A 248 -4.05 -31.19 13.91
N GLU A 249 -4.20 -31.40 15.22
CA GLU A 249 -3.20 -32.07 16.05
C GLU A 249 -3.01 -33.53 15.64
N THR A 250 -4.11 -34.21 15.28
CA THR A 250 -4.16 -35.66 15.04
C THR A 250 -4.08 -36.07 13.58
N VAL A 251 -4.21 -35.12 12.63
CA VAL A 251 -4.21 -35.44 11.19
C VAL A 251 -2.89 -36.05 10.76
N GLU A 252 -2.95 -37.22 10.08
CA GLU A 252 -1.82 -37.84 9.44
C GLU A 252 -1.59 -37.25 8.04
N LEU A 253 -0.35 -36.89 7.76
CA LEU A 253 0.06 -36.23 6.52
C LEU A 253 1.27 -36.98 5.93
N ALA A 254 1.16 -37.43 4.68
CA ALA A 254 2.21 -38.17 4.01
C ALA A 254 3.40 -37.28 3.57
N ASP A 255 3.14 -36.00 3.27
CA ASP A 255 4.18 -35.06 2.82
C ASP A 255 4.84 -34.37 4.03
N PRO A 256 6.17 -34.48 4.21
CA PRO A 256 6.90 -33.80 5.28
C PRO A 256 6.74 -32.26 5.30
N LEU A 257 6.57 -31.64 4.11
CA LEU A 257 6.36 -30.18 4.04
C LEU A 257 4.94 -29.79 4.50
N HIS A 258 3.94 -30.65 4.26
CA HIS A 258 2.60 -30.45 4.80
C HIS A 258 2.62 -30.59 6.32
N THR A 259 3.31 -31.62 6.84
CA THR A 259 3.52 -31.79 8.28
C THR A 259 4.19 -30.55 8.89
N ALA A 260 5.26 -30.05 8.28
CA ALA A 260 5.95 -28.86 8.75
C ALA A 260 5.05 -27.60 8.70
N ALA A 261 4.19 -27.45 7.71
CA ALA A 261 3.24 -26.32 7.62
C ALA A 261 2.15 -26.41 8.68
N ARG A 262 1.65 -27.61 9.00
CA ARG A 262 0.75 -27.87 10.15
C ARG A 262 1.44 -27.53 11.46
N ASP A 263 2.64 -28.01 11.67
CA ASP A 263 3.42 -27.80 12.90
C ASP A 263 3.76 -26.33 13.11
N LEU A 264 4.03 -25.59 12.02
CA LEU A 264 4.19 -24.13 12.07
C LEU A 264 2.91 -23.43 12.53
N TRP A 265 1.74 -23.89 12.08
CA TRP A 265 0.44 -23.38 12.52
C TRP A 265 0.18 -23.67 13.99
N LEU A 266 0.38 -24.93 14.44
CA LEU A 266 0.21 -25.35 15.82
C LEU A 266 1.19 -24.64 16.76
N THR A 267 2.44 -24.47 16.36
CA THR A 267 3.44 -23.70 17.11
C THR A 267 3.01 -22.25 17.27
N SER A 268 2.51 -21.61 16.20
CA SER A 268 1.93 -20.27 16.31
C SER A 268 0.80 -20.22 17.34
N PHE A 269 -0.09 -21.19 17.31
CA PHE A 269 -1.22 -21.28 18.22
C PHE A 269 -0.76 -21.47 19.68
N TYR A 270 0.12 -22.43 19.97
CA TYR A 270 0.62 -22.72 21.31
C TYR A 270 1.46 -21.60 21.92
N PHE A 271 2.15 -20.84 21.10
CA PHE A 271 2.83 -19.61 21.55
C PHE A 271 1.92 -18.37 21.48
N ALA A 272 0.69 -18.52 21.99
CA ALA A 272 -0.29 -17.45 22.15
C ALA A 272 -0.57 -16.69 20.83
N GLY A 273 -0.67 -17.40 19.73
CA GLY A 273 -0.92 -16.79 18.42
C GLY A 273 0.27 -15.97 17.92
N MET A 274 1.49 -16.44 18.11
CA MET A 274 2.72 -15.85 17.57
C MET A 274 2.59 -15.63 16.05
N ARG A 275 3.12 -14.54 15.52
CA ARG A 275 2.98 -14.27 14.08
C ARG A 275 3.73 -15.30 13.25
N ALA A 276 3.14 -15.72 12.14
CA ALA A 276 3.72 -16.71 11.23
C ALA A 276 5.15 -16.38 10.79
N ALA A 277 5.45 -15.10 10.52
CA ALA A 277 6.81 -14.68 10.16
C ALA A 277 7.81 -14.82 11.34
N ASP A 278 7.36 -14.67 12.56
CA ASP A 278 8.21 -14.80 13.75
C ASP A 278 8.45 -16.31 14.04
N VAL A 279 7.40 -17.15 13.94
CA VAL A 279 7.54 -18.63 14.10
C VAL A 279 8.44 -19.21 13.01
N LEU A 280 8.29 -18.75 11.77
CA LEU A 280 9.06 -19.24 10.61
C LEU A 280 10.57 -18.98 10.75
N GLN A 281 10.94 -17.92 11.48
CA GLN A 281 12.32 -17.50 11.72
C GLN A 281 12.83 -17.91 13.11
N MET A 282 12.09 -18.77 13.83
CA MET A 282 12.46 -19.20 15.18
C MET A 282 13.68 -20.11 15.11
N LYS A 283 14.68 -19.82 15.95
CA LYS A 283 15.94 -20.55 16.05
C LYS A 283 16.01 -21.37 17.32
N TRP A 284 16.87 -22.36 17.35
CA TRP A 284 17.12 -23.15 18.57
C TRP A 284 17.72 -22.28 19.69
N SER A 285 18.54 -21.29 19.35
CA SER A 285 19.09 -20.32 20.31
C SER A 285 18.04 -19.46 21.01
N ASP A 286 16.82 -19.35 20.45
CA ASP A 286 15.70 -18.64 21.06
C ASP A 286 15.08 -19.39 22.22
N ILE A 287 15.35 -20.72 22.36
CA ILE A 287 14.79 -21.58 23.40
C ILE A 287 15.84 -21.86 24.45
N ARG A 288 15.61 -21.35 25.67
CA ARG A 288 16.52 -21.51 26.82
C ARG A 288 15.72 -21.77 28.07
N GLU A 289 16.17 -22.69 28.92
CA GLU A 289 15.57 -23.00 30.24
C GLU A 289 14.05 -23.23 30.17
N GLY A 290 13.57 -23.90 29.13
CA GLY A 290 12.14 -24.17 28.90
C GLY A 290 11.29 -22.94 28.53
N ARG A 291 11.93 -21.88 28.11
CA ARG A 291 11.27 -20.65 27.66
C ARG A 291 11.74 -20.25 26.24
N LEU A 292 10.82 -19.68 25.49
CA LEU A 292 11.09 -19.00 24.22
C LEU A 292 11.38 -17.51 24.50
N TYR A 293 12.50 -17.02 23.98
CA TYR A 293 12.88 -15.60 23.98
C TYR A 293 13.03 -15.15 22.54
N TYR A 294 12.26 -14.15 22.12
CA TYR A 294 12.37 -13.60 20.77
C TYR A 294 11.97 -12.13 20.73
N THR A 295 12.38 -11.44 19.67
CA THR A 295 11.97 -10.07 19.39
C THR A 295 10.95 -10.07 18.26
N MET A 296 9.75 -9.52 18.50
CA MET A 296 8.71 -9.44 17.48
C MET A 296 9.15 -8.60 16.28
N GLY A 297 9.17 -9.18 15.09
CA GLY A 297 9.63 -8.51 13.86
C GLY A 297 8.80 -7.29 13.44
N LYS A 298 7.55 -7.16 13.92
CA LYS A 298 6.66 -6.03 13.54
C LYS A 298 6.90 -4.75 14.36
N ASN A 299 7.26 -4.86 15.62
CA ASN A 299 7.32 -3.72 16.55
C ASN A 299 8.55 -3.72 17.46
N ASN A 300 9.51 -4.61 17.19
CA ASN A 300 10.79 -4.78 17.92
C ASN A 300 10.63 -4.91 19.44
N LYS A 301 9.52 -5.53 19.91
CA LYS A 301 9.29 -5.75 21.34
C LYS A 301 9.81 -7.12 21.74
N PRO A 302 10.64 -7.22 22.79
CA PRO A 302 11.08 -8.49 23.33
C PRO A 302 9.90 -9.24 23.96
N VAL A 303 9.92 -10.56 23.82
CA VAL A 303 8.90 -11.47 24.36
C VAL A 303 9.59 -12.64 25.02
N SER A 304 9.07 -13.08 26.17
CA SER A 304 9.43 -14.35 26.80
C SER A 304 8.15 -15.13 27.12
N LEU A 305 8.07 -16.37 26.61
CA LEU A 305 6.94 -17.27 26.82
C LEU A 305 7.46 -18.63 27.35
N LYS A 306 6.73 -19.23 28.32
CA LYS A 306 6.97 -20.64 28.67
C LYS A 306 6.72 -21.50 27.41
N VAL A 307 7.53 -22.54 27.22
CA VAL A 307 7.29 -23.54 26.16
C VAL A 307 6.23 -24.52 26.69
N PRO A 308 5.00 -24.55 26.14
CA PRO A 308 3.98 -25.52 26.52
C PRO A 308 4.38 -26.95 26.09
N ASP A 309 3.88 -27.98 26.80
CA ASP A 309 4.28 -29.36 26.54
C ASP A 309 3.94 -29.81 25.08
N LYS A 310 2.76 -29.46 24.57
CA LYS A 310 2.41 -29.71 23.15
C LYS A 310 3.36 -29.02 22.15
N ALA A 311 3.94 -27.87 22.51
CA ALA A 311 4.96 -27.24 21.68
C ALA A 311 6.29 -27.97 21.78
N LYS A 312 6.67 -28.51 22.95
CA LYS A 312 7.88 -29.34 23.09
C LYS A 312 7.82 -30.59 22.24
N GLU A 313 6.67 -31.28 22.16
CA GLU A 313 6.47 -32.45 21.30
C GLU A 313 6.71 -32.09 19.81
N ILE A 314 6.28 -30.91 19.38
CA ILE A 314 6.58 -30.45 18.01
C ILE A 314 8.08 -30.21 17.85
N LEU A 315 8.70 -29.49 18.77
CA LEU A 315 10.12 -29.16 18.70
C LEU A 315 11.01 -30.39 18.68
N GLU A 316 10.71 -31.42 19.48
CA GLU A 316 11.46 -32.68 19.49
C GLU A 316 11.48 -33.36 18.10
N ARG A 317 10.42 -33.27 17.30
CA ARG A 317 10.40 -33.79 15.92
C ARG A 317 11.46 -33.15 15.01
N TYR A 318 11.83 -31.90 15.29
CA TYR A 318 12.83 -31.17 14.48
C TYR A 318 14.24 -31.21 15.06
N LYS A 319 14.41 -31.70 16.30
CA LYS A 319 15.69 -31.74 17.01
C LYS A 319 16.75 -32.58 16.32
N ALA A 320 16.36 -33.67 15.69
CA ALA A 320 17.27 -34.52 14.90
C ALA A 320 17.92 -33.80 13.70
N ASN A 321 17.32 -32.71 13.24
CA ASN A 321 17.82 -31.89 12.14
C ASN A 321 18.66 -30.68 12.61
N GLN A 322 18.88 -30.54 13.91
CA GLN A 322 19.69 -29.47 14.50
C GLN A 322 21.17 -29.79 14.33
N THR A 323 21.93 -28.87 13.75
CA THR A 323 23.40 -28.93 13.61
C THR A 323 24.07 -27.86 14.48
N GLY A 324 23.38 -26.77 14.78
CA GLY A 324 23.86 -25.67 15.62
C GLY A 324 22.73 -24.94 16.36
N ALA A 325 23.12 -24.07 17.30
CA ALA A 325 22.16 -23.27 18.08
C ALA A 325 21.46 -22.19 17.21
N GLU A 326 22.13 -21.72 16.18
CA GLU A 326 21.61 -20.66 15.28
C GLU A 326 20.77 -21.20 14.13
N ASP A 327 20.56 -22.52 14.06
CA ASP A 327 19.73 -23.12 13.01
C ASP A 327 18.26 -22.75 13.19
N ASP A 328 17.59 -22.50 12.05
CA ASP A 328 16.14 -22.37 12.03
C ASP A 328 15.50 -23.72 12.38
N ILE A 329 14.47 -23.69 13.25
CA ILE A 329 13.78 -24.91 13.70
C ILE A 329 13.02 -25.56 12.55
N PHE A 330 12.31 -24.74 11.75
CA PHE A 330 11.50 -25.23 10.63
C PHE A 330 12.29 -25.25 9.32
N PRO A 331 12.04 -26.23 8.42
CA PRO A 331 12.88 -26.48 7.25
C PRO A 331 12.75 -25.44 6.12
N PHE A 332 11.86 -24.48 6.25
CA PHE A 332 11.47 -23.60 5.13
C PHE A 332 12.47 -22.50 4.76
N LEU A 333 13.35 -22.09 5.67
CA LEU A 333 14.31 -21.01 5.46
C LEU A 333 15.77 -21.44 5.51
N LYS A 334 16.04 -22.74 5.73
CA LYS A 334 17.41 -23.30 5.89
C LYS A 334 18.39 -22.94 4.74
N ASP A 335 17.86 -22.82 3.52
CA ASP A 335 18.69 -22.51 2.34
C ASP A 335 18.77 -21.00 2.06
N LEU A 336 18.29 -20.14 2.96
CA LEU A 336 18.38 -18.71 2.76
C LEU A 336 19.75 -18.18 3.22
N PRO A 337 20.55 -17.58 2.31
CA PRO A 337 21.82 -16.98 2.69
C PRO A 337 21.63 -15.86 3.72
N ASP A 338 22.49 -15.80 4.73
CA ASP A 338 22.50 -14.70 5.72
C ASP A 338 22.89 -13.36 5.10
N THR A 339 23.54 -13.38 3.94
CA THR A 339 23.99 -12.20 3.18
C THR A 339 22.84 -11.46 2.45
N LEU A 340 21.61 -11.98 2.48
CA LEU A 340 20.47 -11.33 1.83
C LEU A 340 20.15 -9.97 2.48
N ASP A 341 19.91 -8.98 1.64
CA ASP A 341 19.38 -7.70 2.10
C ASP A 341 17.99 -7.86 2.75
N THR A 342 17.63 -6.91 3.62
CA THR A 342 16.39 -6.95 4.41
C THR A 342 15.13 -7.04 3.53
N PHE A 343 15.12 -6.38 2.38
CA PHE A 343 13.96 -6.39 1.48
C PHE A 343 13.77 -7.77 0.85
N THR A 344 14.83 -8.33 0.29
CA THR A 344 14.82 -9.68 -0.33
C THR A 344 14.51 -10.75 0.70
N ARG A 345 15.08 -10.68 1.92
CA ARG A 345 14.76 -11.62 3.00
C ARG A 345 13.27 -11.58 3.34
N LYS A 346 12.67 -10.41 3.53
CA LYS A 346 11.21 -10.26 3.78
C LYS A 346 10.36 -10.75 2.60
N GLN A 347 10.82 -10.58 1.37
CA GLN A 347 10.17 -11.12 0.17
C GLN A 347 10.11 -12.64 0.21
N LYS A 348 11.24 -13.30 0.52
CA LYS A 348 11.33 -14.77 0.63
C LYS A 348 10.43 -15.30 1.74
N ILE A 349 10.48 -14.70 2.94
CA ILE A 349 9.60 -15.04 4.06
C ILE A 349 8.12 -14.92 3.65
N SER A 350 7.73 -13.83 2.99
CA SER A 350 6.35 -13.65 2.52
C SER A 350 5.93 -14.70 1.48
N ALA A 351 6.84 -15.09 0.60
CA ALA A 351 6.60 -16.16 -0.38
C ALA A 351 6.42 -17.53 0.31
N THR A 352 7.25 -17.83 1.31
CA THR A 352 7.16 -19.04 2.11
C THR A 352 5.85 -19.11 2.90
N ILE A 353 5.43 -18.03 3.55
CA ILE A 353 4.12 -17.95 4.22
C ILE A 353 2.98 -18.26 3.25
N LYS A 354 3.01 -17.69 2.04
CA LYS A 354 1.99 -17.99 1.00
C LYS A 354 2.02 -19.45 0.56
N LYS A 355 3.20 -20.08 0.51
CA LYS A 355 3.37 -21.51 0.20
C LYS A 355 2.73 -22.35 1.32
N CYS A 356 3.03 -22.07 2.57
CA CYS A 356 2.42 -22.75 3.73
C CYS A 356 0.91 -22.54 3.79
N ASP A 357 0.42 -21.31 3.55
CA ASP A 357 -1.01 -21.02 3.49
C ASP A 357 -1.73 -21.82 2.39
N ARG A 358 -1.04 -22.09 1.26
CA ARG A 358 -1.56 -22.93 0.20
C ARG A 358 -1.64 -24.40 0.68
N PHE A 359 -0.61 -24.94 1.32
CA PHE A 359 -0.62 -26.30 1.88
C PHE A 359 -1.74 -26.45 2.91
N LEU A 360 -1.87 -25.50 3.82
CA LEU A 360 -2.94 -25.48 4.82
C LEU A 360 -4.33 -25.53 4.18
N ARG A 361 -4.57 -24.74 3.13
CA ARG A 361 -5.88 -24.62 2.50
C ARG A 361 -6.21 -25.78 1.55
N GLU A 362 -5.23 -26.22 0.75
CA GLU A 362 -5.47 -27.15 -0.38
C GLU A 362 -5.23 -28.60 0.00
N ASN A 363 -4.39 -28.86 0.99
CA ASN A 363 -4.01 -30.22 1.38
C ASN A 363 -4.45 -30.54 2.81
N ILE A 364 -4.08 -29.72 3.80
CA ILE A 364 -4.26 -30.05 5.21
C ILE A 364 -5.72 -29.88 5.65
N ALA A 365 -6.37 -28.79 5.30
CA ALA A 365 -7.77 -28.55 5.70
C ALA A 365 -8.73 -29.65 5.18
N PRO A 366 -8.66 -30.09 3.90
CA PRO A 366 -9.49 -31.20 3.42
C PRO A 366 -9.21 -32.52 4.15
N THR A 367 -7.92 -32.86 4.37
CA THR A 367 -7.53 -34.12 5.05
C THR A 367 -7.99 -34.10 6.51
N ALA A 368 -7.88 -32.98 7.21
CA ALA A 368 -8.36 -32.78 8.58
C ALA A 368 -9.87 -32.52 8.66
N LYS A 369 -10.60 -32.54 7.55
CA LYS A 369 -12.05 -32.27 7.48
C LYS A 369 -12.44 -30.91 8.11
N ILE A 370 -11.60 -29.89 7.91
CA ILE A 370 -11.84 -28.52 8.37
C ILE A 370 -12.52 -27.74 7.26
N THR A 371 -13.75 -27.30 7.49
CA THR A 371 -14.55 -26.53 6.52
C THR A 371 -14.25 -25.03 6.59
N GLY A 372 -13.74 -24.55 7.72
CA GLY A 372 -13.36 -23.17 7.93
C GLY A 372 -12.13 -22.75 7.13
N LYS A 373 -11.93 -21.45 6.99
CA LYS A 373 -10.73 -20.91 6.35
C LYS A 373 -9.49 -21.24 7.18
N LEU A 374 -8.56 -22.03 6.65
CA LEU A 374 -7.30 -22.36 7.28
C LEU A 374 -6.15 -21.58 6.63
N SER A 375 -5.40 -20.84 7.43
CA SER A 375 -4.16 -20.16 7.06
C SER A 375 -3.32 -19.89 8.30
N LEU A 376 -2.05 -19.63 8.17
CA LEU A 376 -1.15 -19.38 9.31
C LEU A 376 -1.66 -18.25 10.21
N HIS A 377 -2.27 -17.20 9.65
CA HIS A 377 -2.81 -16.10 10.45
C HIS A 377 -4.05 -16.49 11.28
N ILE A 378 -4.78 -17.51 10.87
CA ILE A 378 -5.94 -18.03 11.62
C ILE A 378 -5.53 -18.62 12.96
N ALA A 379 -4.32 -19.18 13.12
CA ALA A 379 -3.80 -19.63 14.40
C ALA A 379 -3.92 -18.52 15.49
N ARG A 380 -3.58 -17.29 15.13
CA ARG A 380 -3.70 -16.14 16.02
C ARG A 380 -5.16 -15.77 16.33
N HIS A 381 -6.05 -15.87 15.34
CA HIS A 381 -7.48 -15.66 15.58
C HIS A 381 -8.06 -16.76 16.47
N THR A 382 -7.69 -18.02 16.19
CA THR A 382 -8.10 -19.18 16.99
C THR A 382 -7.68 -19.07 18.45
N PHE A 383 -6.40 -18.70 18.70
CA PHE A 383 -5.95 -18.48 20.08
C PHE A 383 -6.82 -17.42 20.79
N ALA A 384 -7.08 -16.29 20.15
CA ALA A 384 -7.89 -15.25 20.76
C ALA A 384 -9.35 -15.69 20.97
N THR A 385 -9.93 -16.45 20.05
CA THR A 385 -11.29 -17.00 20.17
C THR A 385 -11.38 -18.01 21.31
N LEU A 386 -10.44 -18.96 21.40
CA LEU A 386 -10.43 -20.00 22.44
C LEU A 386 -9.92 -19.50 23.80
N ALA A 387 -9.18 -18.40 23.82
CA ALA A 387 -8.80 -17.72 25.05
C ALA A 387 -10.02 -17.14 25.78
N GLY A 388 -10.92 -16.57 25.02
CA GLY A 388 -12.24 -16.14 25.47
C GLY A 388 -12.22 -15.35 26.76
N ASP A 389 -13.07 -15.78 27.69
CA ASP A 389 -13.17 -15.35 29.07
C ASP A 389 -12.08 -15.95 29.99
N LYS A 390 -11.35 -16.99 29.50
CA LYS A 390 -10.31 -17.69 30.29
C LYS A 390 -9.14 -16.80 30.68
N ILE A 391 -8.89 -15.74 29.89
CA ILE A 391 -7.85 -14.76 30.20
C ILE A 391 -8.37 -13.32 30.03
N PRO A 392 -8.04 -12.41 30.97
CA PRO A 392 -8.44 -11.02 30.88
C PRO A 392 -7.91 -10.38 29.57
N ILE A 393 -8.70 -9.45 28.98
CA ILE A 393 -8.33 -8.78 27.75
C ILE A 393 -6.98 -8.06 27.81
N GLN A 394 -6.62 -7.54 28.97
CA GLN A 394 -5.32 -6.89 29.21
C GLN A 394 -4.18 -7.91 29.10
N MET A 395 -4.40 -9.16 29.52
CA MET A 395 -3.43 -10.25 29.37
C MET A 395 -3.31 -10.64 27.89
N LEU A 396 -4.42 -10.79 27.17
CA LEU A 396 -4.41 -11.03 25.72
C LEU A 396 -3.71 -9.89 24.97
N GLN A 397 -3.94 -8.64 25.37
CA GLN A 397 -3.22 -7.48 24.83
C GLN A 397 -1.71 -7.55 25.05
N LYS A 398 -1.28 -7.97 26.26
CA LYS A 398 0.14 -8.17 26.59
C LYS A 398 0.75 -9.30 25.74
N LEU A 399 0.10 -10.45 25.61
CA LEU A 399 0.55 -11.58 24.80
C LEU A 399 0.67 -11.18 23.33
N TYR A 400 -0.29 -10.41 22.82
CA TYR A 400 -0.32 -9.93 21.42
C TYR A 400 0.56 -8.70 21.19
N ARG A 401 1.04 -8.06 22.26
CA ARG A 401 1.82 -6.81 22.20
C ARG A 401 1.14 -5.71 21.37
N HIS A 402 -0.20 -5.64 21.46
CA HIS A 402 -0.94 -4.57 20.83
C HIS A 402 -0.73 -3.25 21.59
N SER A 403 -0.39 -2.18 20.85
CA SER A 403 -0.25 -0.84 21.42
C SER A 403 -1.61 -0.20 21.77
N ASP A 404 -2.68 -0.60 21.07
CA ASP A 404 -4.04 -0.13 21.29
C ASP A 404 -4.95 -1.32 21.64
N ILE A 405 -5.65 -1.21 22.78
CA ILE A 405 -6.60 -2.21 23.27
C ILE A 405 -7.76 -2.43 22.29
N LYS A 406 -8.17 -1.39 21.51
CA LYS A 406 -9.21 -1.51 20.49
C LYS A 406 -8.87 -2.60 19.45
N THR A 407 -7.57 -2.80 19.18
CA THR A 407 -7.14 -3.89 18.31
C THR A 407 -7.42 -5.25 18.91
N THR A 408 -7.26 -5.40 20.23
CA THR A 408 -7.53 -6.64 20.97
C THR A 408 -9.04 -6.89 21.11
N LEU A 409 -9.82 -5.86 21.42
CA LEU A 409 -11.28 -5.91 21.45
C LEU A 409 -11.89 -6.43 20.15
N GLY A 410 -11.30 -6.09 19.01
CA GLY A 410 -11.73 -6.63 17.72
C GLY A 410 -11.56 -8.15 17.56
N TYR A 411 -10.84 -8.84 18.44
CA TYR A 411 -10.79 -10.31 18.49
C TYR A 411 -11.88 -10.91 19.40
N GLN A 412 -12.33 -10.16 20.40
CA GLN A 412 -13.39 -10.61 21.31
C GLN A 412 -14.81 -10.38 20.77
N ALA A 413 -14.97 -9.65 19.67
CA ALA A 413 -16.30 -9.35 19.12
C ALA A 413 -17.14 -10.60 18.77
N ASN A 414 -16.51 -11.75 18.48
CA ASN A 414 -17.19 -13.02 18.28
C ASN A 414 -17.50 -13.75 19.61
N PHE A 415 -16.87 -13.33 20.68
CA PHE A 415 -17.00 -13.89 22.01
C PHE A 415 -18.24 -13.35 22.74
N ILE A 416 -18.47 -12.05 22.57
CA ILE A 416 -19.63 -11.37 23.13
C ILE A 416 -20.94 -12.02 22.63
N ASN A 417 -20.94 -12.64 21.45
CA ASN A 417 -22.13 -13.34 20.94
C ASN A 417 -22.43 -14.61 21.74
N GLN A 418 -21.42 -15.41 22.09
CA GLN A 418 -21.63 -16.63 22.85
C GLN A 418 -22.08 -16.34 24.29
N GLU A 419 -21.42 -15.39 24.98
CA GLU A 419 -21.86 -14.92 26.29
C GLU A 419 -23.24 -14.24 26.24
N ALA A 420 -23.54 -13.52 25.15
CA ALA A 420 -24.85 -12.90 24.96
C ALA A 420 -25.93 -13.96 24.72
N ASP A 421 -25.62 -15.00 23.95
CA ASP A 421 -26.54 -16.11 23.71
C ASP A 421 -26.80 -16.89 25.00
N GLU A 422 -25.75 -17.23 25.78
CA GLU A 422 -25.88 -17.85 27.11
C GLU A 422 -26.62 -16.95 28.12
N ALA A 423 -26.41 -15.62 28.04
CA ALA A 423 -27.15 -14.70 28.90
C ALA A 423 -28.62 -14.59 28.47
N LEU A 424 -28.89 -14.68 27.16
CA LEU A 424 -30.25 -14.73 26.63
C LEU A 424 -30.98 -15.99 27.10
N ASP A 425 -30.33 -17.16 26.98
CA ASP A 425 -30.88 -18.46 27.42
C ASP A 425 -31.20 -18.44 28.92
N ARG A 426 -30.33 -17.86 29.77
CA ARG A 426 -30.60 -17.68 31.20
C ARG A 426 -31.81 -16.79 31.52
N VAL A 427 -32.08 -15.80 30.65
CA VAL A 427 -33.19 -14.86 30.85
C VAL A 427 -34.49 -15.41 30.27
N VAL A 428 -34.42 -16.12 29.14
CA VAL A 428 -35.60 -16.68 28.45
C VAL A 428 -36.03 -18.02 29.04
N GLY A 429 -35.14 -18.72 29.77
CA GLY A 429 -35.48 -19.94 30.49
C GLY A 429 -35.46 -21.22 29.66
N GLU A 430 -34.65 -21.29 28.61
CA GLU A 430 -34.31 -22.54 27.91
C GLU A 430 -33.16 -23.28 28.54
#